data_33550cc6b7d247ac653b30495552d7c6
#
_entry.id   33550cc6b7d247ac653b30495552d7c6
#
_cell.length_a   1.000
_cell.length_b   1.000
_cell.length_c   1.000
_cell.angle_alpha   90.00
_cell.angle_beta   90.00
_cell.angle_gamma   90.00
#
_symmetry.space_group_name_H-M   'P 1'
#
loop_
_entity.id
_entity.type
_entity.pdbx_description
1 polymer ?
#
loop_
_entity_poly.entity_id
_entity_poly.type
_entity_poly.pdbx_seq_one_letter_code
_entity_poly.pdbx_strand_id
1 'polypeptide(L)'
;MSYLASLNPLNLVAALPGCVAQGLIWGIMALGVFVTFRLLDFADLTVDGSFATGGAVTIMLTLAGMPVGLSLFIAVLAGLAAGLVTGLLHTKLGIPPILSGILVQIALYSVNLHIMGMAANKAINVNNYTLLISARTITAAILVALVFIAVLIALLYWFFGTEIGSAIRATGCNPAMSKANGININTFF
;
A
#
# COMPACT_ATOMS: atom_id res chain seq x y z
N MET A 1 -8.00 39.95 -6.26
CA MET A 1 -6.63 40.13 -6.81
C MET A 1 -5.49 39.53 -5.95
N SER A 2 -5.72 39.12 -4.70
CA SER A 2 -4.67 38.55 -3.83
C SER A 2 -4.28 37.10 -4.16
N TYR A 3 -5.14 36.31 -4.77
CA TYR A 3 -4.85 34.91 -5.12
C TYR A 3 -3.80 34.75 -6.25
N LEU A 4 -3.74 35.68 -7.20
CA LEU A 4 -2.77 35.64 -8.29
C LEU A 4 -1.36 36.07 -7.84
N ALA A 5 -1.26 36.87 -6.78
CA ALA A 5 0.01 37.26 -6.20
C ALA A 5 0.67 36.12 -5.38
N SER A 6 -0.11 35.12 -4.92
CA SER A 6 0.42 33.93 -4.22
C SER A 6 0.95 32.86 -5.20
N LEU A 7 0.66 32.93 -6.46
CA LEU A 7 1.19 32.08 -7.55
C LEU A 7 2.58 32.54 -8.00
N ASN A 8 3.45 32.82 -7.04
CA ASN A 8 4.84 33.13 -7.33
C ASN A 8 5.52 31.85 -7.83
N PRO A 9 6.13 31.82 -9.04
CA PRO A 9 6.78 30.61 -9.55
C PRO A 9 7.88 30.08 -8.62
N LEU A 10 8.48 30.94 -7.81
CA LEU A 10 9.43 30.57 -6.77
C LEU A 10 8.81 29.68 -5.67
N ASN A 11 7.55 29.92 -5.30
CA ASN A 11 6.85 29.09 -4.31
C ASN A 11 6.51 27.70 -4.87
N LEU A 12 6.23 27.59 -6.18
CA LEU A 12 6.05 26.31 -6.87
C LEU A 12 7.33 25.47 -6.84
N VAL A 13 8.47 26.09 -7.14
CA VAL A 13 9.78 25.40 -7.07
C VAL A 13 10.10 24.97 -5.63
N ALA A 14 9.80 25.80 -4.64
CA ALA A 14 10.00 25.48 -3.23
C ALA A 14 9.10 24.32 -2.74
N ALA A 15 7.92 24.10 -3.34
CA ALA A 15 7.02 23.01 -3.02
C ALA A 15 7.40 21.67 -3.67
N LEU A 16 8.21 21.67 -4.75
CA LEU A 16 8.60 20.48 -5.50
C LEU A 16 9.16 19.34 -4.62
N PRO A 17 10.08 19.57 -3.69
CA PRO A 17 10.62 18.50 -2.84
C PRO A 17 9.54 17.81 -2.00
N GLY A 18 8.56 18.56 -1.50
CA GLY A 18 7.41 18.00 -0.77
C GLY A 18 6.53 17.14 -1.64
N CYS A 19 6.25 17.59 -2.87
CA CYS A 19 5.49 16.82 -3.85
C CYS A 19 6.21 15.52 -4.25
N VAL A 20 7.53 15.56 -4.41
CA VAL A 20 8.35 14.38 -4.71
C VAL A 20 8.29 13.38 -3.55
N ALA A 21 8.47 13.84 -2.31
CA ALA A 21 8.38 12.98 -1.13
C ALA A 21 7.02 12.27 -1.04
N GLN A 22 5.95 13.02 -1.24
CA GLN A 22 4.58 12.47 -1.24
C GLN A 22 4.35 11.52 -2.41
N GLY A 23 4.83 11.86 -3.60
CA GLY A 23 4.76 11.01 -4.79
C GLY A 23 5.47 9.66 -4.60
N LEU A 24 6.61 9.64 -3.91
CA LEU A 24 7.30 8.40 -3.57
C LEU A 24 6.48 7.51 -2.64
N ILE A 25 5.80 8.07 -1.65
CA ILE A 25 4.91 7.31 -0.75
C ILE A 25 3.76 6.67 -1.55
N TRP A 26 3.12 7.43 -2.42
CA TRP A 26 2.09 6.90 -3.33
C TRP A 26 2.65 5.89 -4.33
N GLY A 27 3.94 5.99 -4.68
CA GLY A 27 4.66 5.04 -5.51
C GLY A 27 4.69 3.63 -4.91
N ILE A 28 4.73 3.50 -3.58
CA ILE A 28 4.65 2.19 -2.89
C ILE A 28 3.29 1.53 -3.15
N MET A 29 2.21 2.31 -3.05
CA MET A 29 0.87 1.82 -3.36
C MET A 29 0.76 1.42 -4.85
N ALA A 30 1.32 2.22 -5.75
CA ALA A 30 1.36 1.93 -7.18
C ALA A 30 2.10 0.63 -7.51
N LEU A 31 3.18 0.29 -6.78
CA LEU A 31 3.85 -1.01 -6.90
C LEU A 31 2.93 -2.17 -6.51
N GLY A 32 2.13 -2.03 -5.45
CA GLY A 32 1.13 -3.02 -5.08
C GLY A 32 0.10 -3.25 -6.20
N VAL A 33 -0.44 -2.18 -6.75
CA VAL A 33 -1.38 -2.24 -7.88
C VAL A 33 -0.71 -2.87 -9.12
N PHE A 34 0.54 -2.52 -9.41
CA PHE A 34 1.29 -3.12 -10.52
C PHE A 34 1.42 -4.64 -10.39
N VAL A 35 1.70 -5.14 -9.19
CA VAL A 35 1.82 -6.59 -8.93
C VAL A 35 0.49 -7.29 -9.18
N THR A 36 -0.60 -6.79 -8.64
CA THR A 36 -1.92 -7.42 -8.80
C THR A 36 -2.42 -7.34 -10.23
N PHE A 37 -2.38 -6.17 -10.86
CA PHE A 37 -2.91 -5.96 -12.20
C PHE A 37 -2.03 -6.55 -13.31
N ARG A 38 -0.70 -6.39 -13.20
CA ARG A 38 0.21 -6.74 -14.32
C ARG A 38 0.76 -8.14 -14.21
N LEU A 39 0.98 -8.65 -12.99
CA LEU A 39 1.61 -9.95 -12.79
C LEU A 39 0.59 -11.07 -12.50
N LEU A 40 -0.47 -10.77 -11.75
CA LEU A 40 -1.50 -11.76 -11.43
C LEU A 40 -2.72 -11.68 -12.36
N ASP A 41 -2.84 -10.66 -13.20
CA ASP A 41 -4.05 -10.37 -14.00
C ASP A 41 -5.32 -10.32 -13.13
N PHE A 42 -5.15 -9.86 -11.91
CA PHE A 42 -6.19 -9.78 -10.89
C PHE A 42 -6.47 -8.31 -10.57
N ALA A 43 -7.64 -7.81 -10.96
CA ALA A 43 -8.03 -6.43 -10.70
C ALA A 43 -8.42 -6.24 -9.23
N ASP A 44 -7.41 -6.07 -8.36
CA ASP A 44 -7.60 -5.86 -6.93
C ASP A 44 -7.68 -4.37 -6.59
N LEU A 45 -8.87 -3.92 -6.20
CA LEU A 45 -9.13 -2.56 -5.73
C LEU A 45 -8.98 -2.43 -4.21
N THR A 46 -8.62 -3.51 -3.50
CA THR A 46 -8.41 -3.47 -2.04
C THR A 46 -7.14 -2.72 -1.66
N VAL A 47 -6.20 -2.55 -2.58
CA VAL A 47 -4.88 -1.95 -2.33
C VAL A 47 -5.00 -0.57 -1.67
N ASP A 48 -5.92 0.28 -2.15
CA ASP A 48 -6.18 1.61 -1.57
C ASP A 48 -6.71 1.50 -0.13
N GLY A 49 -7.69 0.63 0.10
CA GLY A 49 -8.25 0.37 1.43
C GLY A 49 -7.22 -0.20 2.41
N SER A 50 -6.42 -1.17 1.99
CA SER A 50 -5.38 -1.80 2.82
C SER A 50 -4.24 -0.83 3.16
N PHE A 51 -3.87 0.05 2.21
CA PHE A 51 -2.90 1.12 2.45
C PHE A 51 -3.40 2.11 3.50
N ALA A 52 -4.66 2.55 3.38
CA ALA A 52 -5.30 3.42 4.37
C ALA A 52 -5.40 2.76 5.75
N THR A 53 -5.71 1.45 5.80
CA THR A 53 -5.75 0.65 7.04
C THR A 53 -4.38 0.59 7.71
N GLY A 54 -3.32 0.35 6.93
CA GLY A 54 -1.95 0.39 7.43
C GLY A 54 -1.60 1.74 8.05
N GLY A 55 -1.98 2.84 7.40
CA GLY A 55 -1.82 4.20 7.93
C GLY A 55 -2.59 4.43 9.22
N ALA A 56 -3.88 4.05 9.28
CA ALA A 56 -4.73 4.20 10.46
C ALA A 56 -4.17 3.42 11.66
N VAL A 57 -3.77 2.16 11.46
CA VAL A 57 -3.18 1.30 12.50
C VAL A 57 -1.87 1.91 13.01
N THR A 58 -0.96 2.32 12.11
CA THR A 58 0.32 2.92 12.48
C THR A 58 0.11 4.17 13.33
N ILE A 59 -0.79 5.07 12.90
CA ILE A 59 -1.08 6.32 13.61
C ILE A 59 -1.61 6.04 15.01
N MET A 60 -2.59 5.16 15.15
CA MET A 60 -3.23 4.90 16.44
C MET A 60 -2.30 4.19 17.42
N LEU A 61 -1.49 3.24 16.97
CA LEU A 61 -0.51 2.56 17.81
C LEU A 61 0.61 3.51 18.25
N THR A 62 1.07 4.40 17.36
CA THR A 62 2.06 5.41 17.70
C THR A 62 1.50 6.40 18.72
N LEU A 63 0.25 6.85 18.60
CA LEU A 63 -0.43 7.68 19.58
C LEU A 63 -0.63 6.97 20.92
N ALA A 64 -0.79 5.65 20.92
CA ALA A 64 -0.84 4.82 22.13
C ALA A 64 0.53 4.65 22.82
N GLY A 65 1.60 5.23 22.26
CA GLY A 65 2.96 5.19 22.84
C GLY A 65 3.80 3.98 22.38
N MET A 66 3.36 3.23 21.41
CA MET A 66 4.17 2.14 20.85
C MET A 66 5.31 2.67 19.98
N PRO A 67 6.48 1.97 19.95
CA PRO A 67 7.57 2.33 19.05
C PRO A 67 7.12 2.20 17.58
N VAL A 68 7.51 3.17 16.76
CA VAL A 68 7.10 3.28 15.34
C VAL A 68 7.39 2.00 14.54
N GLY A 69 8.53 1.33 14.82
CA GLY A 69 8.89 0.08 14.15
C GLY A 69 7.89 -1.05 14.40
N LEU A 70 7.43 -1.21 15.65
CA LEU A 70 6.42 -2.20 16.00
C LEU A 70 5.05 -1.85 15.42
N SER A 71 4.70 -0.56 15.42
CA SER A 71 3.46 -0.07 14.81
C SER A 71 3.42 -0.35 13.32
N LEU A 72 4.53 -0.17 12.60
CA LEU A 72 4.65 -0.51 11.18
C LEU A 72 4.54 -2.02 10.94
N PHE A 73 5.15 -2.84 11.78
CA PHE A 73 5.04 -4.30 11.65
C PHE A 73 3.58 -4.76 11.79
N ILE A 74 2.85 -4.25 12.78
CA ILE A 74 1.43 -4.55 12.97
C ILE A 74 0.60 -4.02 11.80
N ALA A 75 0.93 -2.86 11.25
CA ALA A 75 0.27 -2.30 10.07
C ALA A 75 0.43 -3.21 8.83
N VAL A 76 1.61 -3.79 8.63
CA VAL A 76 1.84 -4.79 7.56
C VAL A 76 0.94 -6.00 7.76
N LEU A 77 0.82 -6.53 8.98
CA LEU A 77 -0.08 -7.64 9.28
C LEU A 77 -1.55 -7.29 9.03
N ALA A 78 -1.97 -6.06 9.36
CA ALA A 78 -3.32 -5.58 9.08
C ALA A 78 -3.59 -5.49 7.56
N GLY A 79 -2.63 -5.01 6.78
CA GLY A 79 -2.71 -4.99 5.31
C GLY A 79 -2.78 -6.40 4.71
N LEU A 80 -1.96 -7.35 5.21
CA LEU A 80 -2.01 -8.76 4.82
C LEU A 80 -3.38 -9.39 5.13
N ALA A 81 -3.94 -9.11 6.30
CA ALA A 81 -5.27 -9.59 6.67
C ALA A 81 -6.35 -9.07 5.71
N ALA A 82 -6.27 -7.80 5.31
CA ALA A 82 -7.19 -7.21 4.33
C ALA A 82 -7.12 -7.93 2.98
N GLY A 83 -5.90 -8.14 2.46
CA GLY A 83 -5.69 -8.88 1.21
C GLY A 83 -6.16 -10.34 1.30
N LEU A 84 -5.94 -10.99 2.45
CA LEU A 84 -6.41 -12.35 2.69
C LEU A 84 -7.94 -12.44 2.64
N VAL A 85 -8.65 -11.46 3.19
CA VAL A 85 -10.12 -11.40 3.11
C VAL A 85 -10.57 -11.29 1.65
N THR A 86 -9.96 -10.42 0.85
CA THR A 86 -10.27 -10.29 -0.60
C THR A 86 -10.02 -11.60 -1.33
N GLY A 87 -8.89 -12.24 -1.08
CA GLY A 87 -8.55 -13.54 -1.68
C GLY A 87 -9.55 -14.63 -1.29
N LEU A 88 -10.00 -14.68 -0.02
CA LEU A 88 -11.02 -15.63 0.42
C LEU A 88 -12.39 -15.40 -0.23
N LEU A 89 -12.81 -14.15 -0.39
CA LEU A 89 -14.05 -13.82 -1.08
C LEU A 89 -14.03 -14.26 -2.52
N HIS A 90 -12.90 -14.08 -3.20
CA HIS A 90 -12.73 -14.51 -4.57
C HIS A 90 -12.67 -16.03 -4.70
N THR A 91 -11.78 -16.70 -3.95
CA THR A 91 -11.49 -18.13 -4.14
C THR A 91 -12.55 -19.06 -3.55
N LYS A 92 -13.10 -18.75 -2.37
CA LYS A 92 -14.11 -19.60 -1.71
C LYS A 92 -15.54 -19.26 -2.08
N LEU A 93 -15.84 -17.97 -2.23
CA LEU A 93 -17.20 -17.52 -2.55
C LEU A 93 -17.44 -17.33 -4.05
N GLY A 94 -16.39 -17.42 -4.87
CA GLY A 94 -16.49 -17.27 -6.33
C GLY A 94 -16.87 -15.85 -6.78
N ILE A 95 -16.67 -14.84 -5.92
CA ILE A 95 -16.99 -13.46 -6.24
C ILE A 95 -15.96 -12.93 -7.25
N PRO A 96 -16.37 -12.22 -8.32
CA PRO A 96 -15.43 -11.62 -9.26
C PRO A 96 -14.39 -10.74 -8.55
N PRO A 97 -13.11 -10.72 -9.00
CA PRO A 97 -12.02 -10.00 -8.33
C PRO A 97 -12.33 -8.53 -8.05
N ILE A 98 -12.81 -7.81 -9.06
CA ILE A 98 -13.18 -6.40 -8.96
C ILE A 98 -14.23 -6.18 -7.85
N LEU A 99 -15.25 -7.03 -7.82
CA LEU A 99 -16.34 -6.89 -6.84
C LEU A 99 -15.86 -7.22 -5.42
N SER A 100 -15.04 -8.27 -5.25
CA SER A 100 -14.46 -8.62 -3.94
C SER A 100 -13.57 -7.49 -3.41
N GLY A 101 -12.75 -6.86 -4.29
CA GLY A 101 -11.93 -5.70 -3.93
C GLY A 101 -12.76 -4.51 -3.47
N ILE A 102 -13.80 -4.14 -4.21
CA ILE A 102 -14.70 -3.03 -3.86
C ILE A 102 -15.40 -3.29 -2.52
N LEU A 103 -15.92 -4.50 -2.29
CA LEU A 103 -16.60 -4.85 -1.05
C LEU A 103 -15.66 -4.71 0.16
N VAL A 104 -14.44 -5.24 0.04
CA VAL A 104 -13.45 -5.15 1.13
C VAL A 104 -13.01 -3.70 1.33
N GLN A 105 -12.81 -2.93 0.27
CA GLN A 105 -12.44 -1.51 0.37
C GLN A 105 -13.50 -0.71 1.14
N ILE A 106 -14.79 -0.90 0.86
CA ILE A 106 -15.88 -0.23 1.56
C ILE A 106 -15.93 -0.67 3.03
N ALA A 107 -15.75 -1.97 3.30
CA ALA A 107 -15.70 -2.50 4.66
C ALA A 107 -14.52 -1.91 5.44
N LEU A 108 -13.34 -1.84 4.82
CA LEU A 108 -12.14 -1.26 5.42
C LEU A 108 -12.29 0.23 5.72
N TYR A 109 -13.04 0.98 4.89
CA TYR A 109 -13.35 2.37 5.19
C TYR A 109 -14.07 2.52 6.55
N SER A 110 -15.07 1.69 6.81
CA SER A 110 -15.79 1.69 8.09
C SER A 110 -14.89 1.24 9.25
N VAL A 111 -14.05 0.22 9.03
CA VAL A 111 -13.09 -0.27 10.03
C VAL A 111 -12.06 0.82 10.36
N ASN A 112 -11.52 1.51 9.35
CA ASN A 112 -10.56 2.59 9.54
C ASN A 112 -11.15 3.77 10.33
N LEU A 113 -12.39 4.15 10.04
CA LEU A 113 -13.11 5.16 10.83
C LEU A 113 -13.23 4.75 12.29
N HIS A 114 -13.56 3.51 12.56
CA HIS A 114 -13.67 2.99 13.92
C HIS A 114 -12.30 2.97 14.63
N ILE A 115 -11.25 2.48 13.97
CA ILE A 115 -9.87 2.49 14.50
C ILE A 115 -9.43 3.92 14.85
N MET A 116 -9.74 4.89 13.99
CA MET A 116 -9.38 6.30 14.19
C MET A 116 -10.27 7.04 15.21
N GLY A 117 -11.22 6.34 15.85
CA GLY A 117 -12.14 6.94 16.83
C GLY A 117 -13.14 7.90 16.18
N MET A 118 -13.70 7.52 15.02
CA MET A 118 -14.67 8.28 14.23
C MET A 118 -14.15 9.63 13.71
N ALA A 119 -12.84 9.82 13.67
CA ALA A 119 -12.21 11.02 13.11
C ALA A 119 -11.63 10.70 11.73
N ALA A 120 -12.03 11.46 10.71
CA ALA A 120 -11.52 11.30 9.34
C ALA A 120 -10.03 11.64 9.22
N ASN A 121 -9.52 12.51 10.09
CA ASN A 121 -8.11 12.93 10.12
C ASN A 121 -7.59 12.95 11.56
N LYS A 122 -6.40 12.39 11.76
CA LYS A 122 -5.66 12.46 13.02
C LYS A 122 -4.30 13.13 12.77
N ALA A 123 -4.07 14.26 13.42
CA ALA A 123 -2.77 14.91 13.37
C ALA A 123 -1.85 14.34 14.47
N ILE A 124 -0.62 13.97 14.06
CA ILE A 124 0.45 13.59 14.99
C ILE A 124 1.35 14.79 15.19
N ASN A 125 1.65 15.11 16.45
CA ASN A 125 2.66 16.11 16.75
C ASN A 125 4.06 15.53 16.52
N VAL A 126 4.69 15.97 15.44
CA VAL A 126 6.02 15.51 14.98
C VAL A 126 7.11 15.68 16.04
N ASN A 127 6.92 16.58 17.01
CA ASN A 127 7.92 16.83 18.05
C ASN A 127 7.94 15.74 19.15
N ASN A 128 6.86 14.98 19.29
CA ASN A 128 6.72 14.02 20.39
C ASN A 128 7.07 12.58 19.96
N TYR A 129 7.26 12.34 18.67
CA TYR A 129 7.49 11.00 18.13
C TYR A 129 8.66 10.99 17.13
N THR A 130 9.51 9.97 17.21
CA THR A 130 10.59 9.74 16.25
C THR A 130 10.00 9.09 14.99
N LEU A 131 9.49 9.93 14.09
CA LEU A 131 8.92 9.45 12.82
C LEU A 131 10.04 9.13 11.83
N LEU A 132 9.92 8.01 11.11
CA LEU A 132 10.83 7.62 10.04
C LEU A 132 10.83 8.62 8.88
N ILE A 133 9.67 9.16 8.56
CA ILE A 133 9.48 10.17 7.52
C ILE A 133 8.77 11.36 8.15
N SER A 134 9.41 12.53 8.10
CA SER A 134 8.87 13.77 8.65
C SER A 134 8.86 14.87 7.59
N ALA A 135 7.75 15.59 7.48
CA ALA A 135 7.65 16.76 6.62
C ALA A 135 8.60 17.91 7.03
N ARG A 136 9.20 17.84 8.23
CA ARG A 136 10.15 18.82 8.72
C ARG A 136 11.53 18.70 8.08
N THR A 137 11.94 17.47 7.70
CA THR A 137 13.21 17.17 7.03
C THR A 137 12.92 16.53 5.68
N ILE A 138 12.46 17.31 4.72
CA ILE A 138 12.00 16.83 3.41
C ILE A 138 13.08 16.03 2.69
N THR A 139 14.32 16.49 2.75
CA THR A 139 15.46 15.80 2.09
C THR A 139 15.69 14.41 2.69
N ALA A 140 15.65 14.27 4.01
CA ALA A 140 15.78 12.98 4.67
C ALA A 140 14.56 12.09 4.36
N ALA A 141 13.36 12.66 4.30
CA ALA A 141 12.15 11.95 3.94
C ALA A 141 12.21 11.34 2.52
N ILE A 142 12.70 12.11 1.54
CA ILE A 142 12.91 11.64 0.17
C ILE A 142 13.92 10.49 0.13
N LEU A 143 15.05 10.63 0.84
CA LEU A 143 16.10 9.62 0.85
C LEU A 143 15.61 8.31 1.48
N VAL A 144 14.93 8.37 2.62
CA VAL A 144 14.34 7.20 3.28
C VAL A 144 13.29 6.53 2.39
N ALA A 145 12.38 7.31 1.79
CA ALA A 145 11.37 6.78 0.88
C ALA A 145 12.00 6.11 -0.35
N LEU A 146 13.04 6.72 -0.93
CA LEU A 146 13.75 6.18 -2.09
C LEU A 146 14.45 4.86 -1.76
N VAL A 147 15.16 4.79 -0.62
CA VAL A 147 15.80 3.56 -0.15
C VAL A 147 14.74 2.47 0.10
N PHE A 148 13.63 2.82 0.72
CA PHE A 148 12.55 1.87 0.99
C PHE A 148 11.95 1.30 -0.31
N ILE A 149 11.67 2.16 -1.29
CA ILE A 149 11.18 1.75 -2.62
C ILE A 149 12.21 0.87 -3.33
N ALA A 150 13.49 1.23 -3.30
CA ALA A 150 14.55 0.45 -3.93
C ALA A 150 14.66 -0.95 -3.31
N VAL A 151 14.59 -1.06 -1.98
CA VAL A 151 14.57 -2.34 -1.26
C VAL A 151 13.33 -3.16 -1.64
N LEU A 152 12.17 -2.51 -1.74
CA LEU A 152 10.91 -3.15 -2.12
C LEU A 152 10.98 -3.70 -3.55
N ILE A 153 11.49 -2.91 -4.49
CA ILE A 153 11.69 -3.34 -5.88
C ILE A 153 12.69 -4.51 -5.96
N ALA A 154 13.79 -4.45 -5.21
CA ALA A 154 14.77 -5.54 -5.15
C ALA A 154 14.16 -6.83 -4.59
N LEU A 155 13.36 -6.73 -3.53
CA LEU A 155 12.62 -7.86 -2.96
C LEU A 155 11.61 -8.45 -3.94
N LEU A 156 10.84 -7.62 -4.63
CA LEU A 156 9.90 -8.08 -5.65
C LEU A 156 10.63 -8.74 -6.82
N TYR A 157 11.71 -8.13 -7.30
CA TYR A 157 12.52 -8.69 -8.37
C TYR A 157 13.08 -10.07 -7.99
N TRP A 158 13.63 -10.21 -6.77
CA TRP A 158 14.11 -11.48 -6.26
C TRP A 158 12.98 -12.49 -6.13
N PHE A 159 11.85 -12.12 -5.52
CA PHE A 159 10.70 -13.01 -5.31
C PHE A 159 10.13 -13.54 -6.63
N PHE A 160 9.90 -12.65 -7.60
CA PHE A 160 9.38 -13.05 -8.92
C PHE A 160 10.42 -13.77 -9.80
N GLY A 161 11.68 -13.79 -9.42
CA GLY A 161 12.74 -14.61 -9.98
C GLY A 161 12.76 -16.05 -9.46
N THR A 162 12.07 -16.34 -8.34
CA THR A 162 11.96 -17.70 -7.78
C THR A 162 10.99 -18.56 -8.56
N GLU A 163 11.03 -19.88 -8.31
CA GLU A 163 10.10 -20.84 -8.93
C GLU A 163 8.63 -20.49 -8.61
N ILE A 164 8.37 -20.10 -7.36
CA ILE A 164 7.03 -19.68 -6.93
C ILE A 164 6.58 -18.43 -7.70
N GLY A 165 7.44 -17.42 -7.79
CA GLY A 165 7.15 -16.18 -8.50
C GLY A 165 6.95 -16.40 -10.01
N SER A 166 7.71 -17.32 -10.62
CA SER A 166 7.52 -17.70 -12.03
C SER A 166 6.20 -18.44 -12.25
N ALA A 167 5.81 -19.36 -11.34
CA ALA A 167 4.52 -20.04 -11.36
C ALA A 167 3.35 -19.06 -11.24
N ILE A 168 3.43 -18.08 -10.35
CA ILE A 168 2.43 -17.03 -10.19
C ILE A 168 2.27 -16.23 -11.48
N ARG A 169 3.37 -15.79 -12.10
CA ARG A 169 3.33 -15.05 -13.38
C ARG A 169 2.73 -15.89 -14.52
N ALA A 170 3.12 -17.17 -14.61
CA ALA A 170 2.58 -18.09 -15.61
C ALA A 170 1.07 -18.28 -15.44
N THR A 171 0.61 -18.39 -14.19
CA THR A 171 -0.81 -18.56 -13.87
C THR A 171 -1.61 -17.30 -14.20
N GLY A 172 -1.07 -16.11 -13.94
CA GLY A 172 -1.69 -14.83 -14.32
C GLY A 172 -1.80 -14.67 -15.85
N CYS A 173 -0.77 -15.10 -16.62
CA CYS A 173 -0.82 -14.99 -18.07
C CYS A 173 -1.80 -15.96 -18.72
N ASN A 174 -1.81 -17.22 -18.32
CA ASN A 174 -2.69 -18.26 -18.88
C ASN A 174 -2.92 -19.39 -17.88
N PRO A 175 -4.04 -19.35 -17.13
CA PRO A 175 -4.37 -20.39 -16.15
C PRO A 175 -4.51 -21.79 -16.76
N ALA A 176 -5.09 -21.90 -17.96
CA ALA A 176 -5.31 -23.20 -18.61
C ALA A 176 -3.97 -23.87 -18.99
N MET A 177 -3.03 -23.12 -19.54
CA MET A 177 -1.69 -23.61 -19.86
C MET A 177 -0.90 -23.99 -18.60
N SER A 178 -1.00 -23.20 -17.55
CA SER A 178 -0.34 -23.46 -16.26
C SER A 178 -0.84 -24.77 -15.65
N LYS A 179 -2.16 -25.02 -15.71
CA LYS A 179 -2.75 -26.28 -15.25
C LYS A 179 -2.27 -27.47 -16.11
N ALA A 180 -2.15 -27.31 -17.41
CA ALA A 180 -1.63 -28.37 -18.32
C ALA A 180 -0.16 -28.71 -17.99
N ASN A 181 0.63 -27.75 -17.52
CA ASN A 181 2.01 -27.96 -17.07
C ASN A 181 2.12 -28.45 -15.61
N GLY A 182 1.03 -28.85 -14.96
CA GLY A 182 1.02 -29.44 -13.63
C GLY A 182 1.05 -28.42 -12.47
N ILE A 183 0.90 -27.12 -12.76
CA ILE A 183 0.84 -26.09 -11.71
C ILE A 183 -0.55 -26.12 -11.07
N ASN A 184 -0.59 -26.25 -9.74
CA ASN A 184 -1.86 -26.23 -9.01
C ASN A 184 -2.36 -24.78 -8.89
N ILE A 185 -3.30 -24.41 -9.77
CA ILE A 185 -3.84 -23.04 -9.84
C ILE A 185 -4.48 -22.62 -8.50
N ASN A 186 -5.17 -23.53 -7.81
CA ASN A 186 -5.86 -23.23 -6.55
C ASN A 186 -4.93 -22.82 -5.40
N THR A 187 -3.62 -22.96 -5.58
CA THR A 187 -2.62 -22.54 -4.59
C THR A 187 -2.16 -21.10 -4.81
N PHE A 188 -2.36 -20.58 -6.02
CA PHE A 188 -1.84 -19.27 -6.44
C PHE A 188 -2.92 -18.20 -6.71
N PHE A 189 -4.18 -18.60 -6.72
CA PHE A 189 -5.34 -17.71 -6.76
C PHE A 189 -6.10 -17.70 -5.44
#